data_5e7417015bdb6a489ded5bc3417d7556
#
_entry.id   5e7417015bdb6a489ded5bc3417d7556
#
_cell.length_a   1.000
_cell.length_b   1.000
_cell.length_c   1.000
_cell.angle_alpha   90.00
_cell.angle_beta   90.00
_cell.angle_gamma   90.00
#
_symmetry.space_group_name_H-M   'P 1'
#
loop_
_entity.id
_entity.type
_entity.pdbx_description
1 polymer ?
#
loop_
_entity_poly.entity_id
_entity_poly.type
_entity_poly.pdbx_seq_one_letter_code
_entity_poly.pdbx_strand_id
1 'polypeptide(L)'
;GTQSKEQILKWLDEKLDKERYAQEVIYTERAGHAVEIAAQKAQEDAHAVIAIGGDGTINEIARSLVHTKTALGIIPCGSGNGLARHLQIPMEPKKAIDIINDGLIDIIDYGKINDVPFFCTCGVGFDAFVSLQFSKAGRRGPLTYLEKTLLESLKYRPETYELEMDGSTLRYKAFLIACGNASQYGNNA
;
A
#
# COMPACT_ATOMS: atom_id res chain seq x y z
N GLY A 1 7.90 -3.09 10.53
CA GLY A 1 8.80 -3.02 9.36
C GLY A 1 10.06 -3.80 9.63
N THR A 2 10.74 -4.18 8.59
CA THR A 2 12.02 -4.92 8.66
C THR A 2 13.21 -4.00 8.99
N GLN A 3 13.02 -2.70 8.95
CA GLN A 3 14.05 -1.70 9.23
C GLN A 3 13.62 -0.76 10.36
N SER A 4 14.59 -0.25 11.13
CA SER A 4 14.35 0.73 12.18
C SER A 4 13.90 2.06 11.58
N LYS A 5 12.72 2.53 11.95
CA LYS A 5 12.20 3.85 11.51
C LYS A 5 13.10 4.99 11.99
N GLU A 6 13.68 4.86 13.18
CA GLU A 6 14.61 5.86 13.72
C GLU A 6 15.86 6.04 12.84
N GLN A 7 16.36 4.94 12.29
CA GLN A 7 17.49 4.99 11.36
C GLN A 7 17.10 5.65 10.03
N ILE A 8 15.89 5.40 9.54
CA ILE A 8 15.38 6.06 8.32
C ILE A 8 15.24 7.57 8.53
N LEU A 9 14.74 7.99 9.69
CA LEU A 9 14.62 9.42 10.02
C LEU A 9 15.97 10.12 10.11
N LYS A 10 17.02 9.45 10.63
CA LYS A 10 18.38 9.98 10.60
C LYS A 10 18.86 10.18 9.16
N TRP A 11 18.68 9.19 8.30
CA TRP A 11 19.05 9.31 6.90
C TRP A 11 18.26 10.41 6.17
N LEU A 12 16.99 10.55 6.51
CA LEU A 12 16.16 11.63 5.97
C LEU A 12 16.71 12.99 6.40
N ASP A 13 17.06 13.17 7.68
CA ASP A 13 17.64 14.41 8.19
C ASP A 13 19.01 14.74 7.58
N GLU A 14 19.82 13.71 7.31
CA GLU A 14 21.16 13.84 6.71
C GLU A 14 21.11 14.13 5.19
N LYS A 15 20.14 13.56 4.47
CA LYS A 15 20.16 13.51 2.99
C LYS A 15 19.11 14.39 2.32
N LEU A 16 18.00 14.74 3.01
CA LEU A 16 16.97 15.56 2.42
C LEU A 16 17.52 16.95 2.08
N ASP A 17 17.23 17.41 0.89
CA ASP A 17 17.58 18.76 0.43
C ASP A 17 16.77 19.80 1.20
N LYS A 18 17.39 20.34 2.27
CA LYS A 18 16.78 21.32 3.18
C LYS A 18 16.67 22.74 2.58
N GLU A 19 17.30 22.98 1.44
CA GLU A 19 17.10 24.24 0.70
C GLU A 19 15.78 24.21 -0.09
N ARG A 20 15.35 23.01 -0.50
CA ARG A 20 14.11 22.82 -1.26
C ARG A 20 12.91 22.41 -0.40
N TYR A 21 13.14 21.66 0.67
CA TYR A 21 12.07 21.03 1.45
C TYR A 21 12.17 21.34 2.94
N ALA A 22 11.06 21.81 3.51
CA ALA A 22 10.83 21.80 4.95
C ALA A 22 10.08 20.50 5.31
N GLN A 23 10.59 19.77 6.29
CA GLN A 23 9.99 18.50 6.71
C GLN A 23 9.27 18.62 8.05
N GLU A 24 8.17 17.91 8.17
CA GLU A 24 7.48 17.61 9.43
C GLU A 24 7.35 16.09 9.56
N VAL A 25 7.64 15.55 10.74
CA VAL A 25 7.52 14.10 11.00
C VAL A 25 6.33 13.86 11.92
N ILE A 26 5.39 13.07 11.44
CA ILE A 26 4.18 12.69 12.18
C ILE A 26 4.12 11.17 12.32
N TYR A 27 3.96 10.69 13.54
CA TYR A 27 3.82 9.25 13.82
C TYR A 27 2.36 8.82 13.79
N THR A 28 2.11 7.72 13.13
CA THR A 28 0.79 7.08 13.19
C THR A 28 0.65 6.27 14.49
N GLU A 29 -0.48 6.42 15.17
CA GLU A 29 -0.76 5.79 16.48
C GLU A 29 -1.65 4.55 16.34
N ARG A 30 -2.42 4.45 15.27
CA ARG A 30 -3.41 3.39 15.02
C ARG A 30 -3.60 3.15 13.53
N ALA A 31 -4.22 2.04 13.18
CA ALA A 31 -4.69 1.80 11.82
C ALA A 31 -5.69 2.90 11.40
N GLY A 32 -5.60 3.35 10.17
CA GLY A 32 -6.41 4.44 9.64
C GLY A 32 -5.92 5.85 10.00
N HIS A 33 -4.98 6.02 10.94
CA HIS A 33 -4.48 7.36 11.31
C HIS A 33 -3.73 8.04 10.17
N ALA A 34 -3.05 7.26 9.32
CA ALA A 34 -2.37 7.81 8.13
C ALA A 34 -3.35 8.44 7.13
N VAL A 35 -4.59 7.93 7.05
CA VAL A 35 -5.67 8.53 6.23
C VAL A 35 -5.96 9.95 6.68
N GLU A 36 -6.15 10.13 7.99
CA GLU A 36 -6.52 11.43 8.59
C GLU A 36 -5.38 12.45 8.41
N ILE A 37 -4.14 12.03 8.73
CA ILE A 37 -2.95 12.86 8.57
C ILE A 37 -2.79 13.31 7.11
N ALA A 38 -2.87 12.38 6.17
CA ALA A 38 -2.68 12.68 4.76
C ALA A 38 -3.78 13.60 4.21
N ALA A 39 -5.03 13.39 4.60
CA ALA A 39 -6.13 14.27 4.23
C ALA A 39 -5.95 15.68 4.78
N GLN A 40 -5.55 15.80 6.04
CA GLN A 40 -5.26 17.10 6.65
C GLN A 40 -4.13 17.81 5.92
N LYS A 41 -3.00 17.11 5.67
CA LYS A 41 -1.85 17.72 4.97
C LYS A 41 -2.17 18.14 3.55
N ALA A 42 -3.03 17.40 2.86
CA ALA A 42 -3.51 17.81 1.54
C ALA A 42 -4.39 19.07 1.60
N GLN A 43 -5.20 19.25 2.66
CA GLN A 43 -5.97 20.48 2.89
C GLN A 43 -5.09 21.67 3.27
N GLU A 44 -3.93 21.42 3.89
CA GLU A 44 -2.92 22.42 4.22
C GLU A 44 -2.00 22.75 3.03
N ASP A 45 -2.32 22.24 1.82
CA ASP A 45 -1.53 22.42 0.60
C ASP A 45 -0.08 21.93 0.73
N ALA A 46 0.17 20.89 1.50
CA ALA A 46 1.49 20.26 1.56
C ALA A 46 1.92 19.80 0.17
N HIS A 47 3.17 20.07 -0.19
CA HIS A 47 3.73 19.69 -1.49
C HIS A 47 3.70 18.16 -1.70
N ALA A 48 4.08 17.42 -0.67
CA ALA A 48 4.05 15.96 -0.67
C ALA A 48 3.82 15.38 0.72
N VAL A 49 3.22 14.20 0.78
CA VAL A 49 3.17 13.34 1.97
C VAL A 49 4.02 12.11 1.73
N ILE A 50 5.05 11.93 2.54
CA ILE A 50 6.01 10.83 2.39
C ILE A 50 5.61 9.66 3.29
N ALA A 51 5.24 8.55 2.69
CA ALA A 51 4.92 7.31 3.38
C ALA A 51 6.21 6.56 3.78
N ILE A 52 6.56 6.55 5.06
CA ILE A 52 7.63 5.70 5.61
C ILE A 52 6.98 4.44 6.17
N GLY A 53 6.77 3.43 5.33
CA GLY A 53 5.98 2.27 5.73
C GLY A 53 5.97 1.14 4.71
N GLY A 54 5.08 0.18 4.95
CA GLY A 54 4.75 -0.88 3.99
C GLY A 54 3.44 -0.59 3.25
N ASP A 55 2.95 -1.59 2.51
CA ASP A 55 1.79 -1.47 1.62
C ASP A 55 0.54 -0.90 2.30
N GLY A 56 0.27 -1.27 3.55
CA GLY A 56 -0.87 -0.75 4.30
C GLY A 56 -0.81 0.77 4.50
N THR A 57 0.33 1.29 4.99
CA THR A 57 0.53 2.73 5.21
C THR A 57 0.51 3.50 3.88
N ILE A 58 1.15 2.95 2.85
CA ILE A 58 1.17 3.53 1.51
C ILE A 58 -0.26 3.64 0.96
N ASN A 59 -1.05 2.57 1.10
CA ASN A 59 -2.43 2.53 0.62
C ASN A 59 -3.36 3.50 1.38
N GLU A 60 -3.20 3.62 2.71
CA GLU A 60 -3.94 4.59 3.53
C GLU A 60 -3.67 6.03 3.06
N ILE A 61 -2.40 6.40 2.89
CA ILE A 61 -2.00 7.73 2.43
C ILE A 61 -2.47 7.97 0.99
N ALA A 62 -2.19 7.04 0.08
CA ALA A 62 -2.53 7.16 -1.33
C ALA A 62 -4.03 7.43 -1.55
N ARG A 63 -4.91 6.72 -0.81
CA ARG A 63 -6.37 6.92 -0.88
C ARG A 63 -6.79 8.33 -0.53
N SER A 64 -6.12 8.96 0.43
CA SER A 64 -6.44 10.31 0.87
C SER A 64 -5.94 11.39 -0.08
N LEU A 65 -4.96 11.05 -0.92
CA LEU A 65 -4.34 11.98 -1.85
C LEU A 65 -4.95 11.92 -3.26
N VAL A 66 -5.85 10.97 -3.53
CA VAL A 66 -6.55 10.88 -4.84
C VAL A 66 -7.25 12.19 -5.15
N HIS A 67 -6.98 12.72 -6.36
CA HIS A 67 -7.51 14.01 -6.85
C HIS A 67 -7.09 15.25 -6.04
N THR A 68 -6.08 15.15 -5.19
CA THR A 68 -5.44 16.32 -4.57
C THR A 68 -4.23 16.78 -5.38
N LYS A 69 -3.66 17.93 -5.02
CA LYS A 69 -2.41 18.44 -5.59
C LYS A 69 -1.16 17.92 -4.86
N THR A 70 -1.36 17.30 -3.70
CA THR A 70 -0.29 16.79 -2.84
C THR A 70 0.25 15.48 -3.40
N ALA A 71 1.53 15.41 -3.65
CA ALA A 71 2.18 14.21 -4.15
C ALA A 71 2.35 13.14 -3.04
N LEU A 72 2.34 11.87 -3.44
CA LEU A 72 2.75 10.76 -2.59
C LEU A 72 4.23 10.43 -2.82
N GLY A 73 5.05 10.55 -1.78
CA GLY A 73 6.39 9.97 -1.79
C GLY A 73 6.43 8.66 -1.01
N ILE A 74 7.35 7.77 -1.34
CA ILE A 74 7.44 6.44 -0.71
C ILE A 74 8.87 6.15 -0.26
N ILE A 75 9.05 5.86 1.02
CA ILE A 75 10.26 5.23 1.57
C ILE A 75 9.85 3.84 2.05
N PRO A 76 10.11 2.78 1.26
CA PRO A 76 9.60 1.45 1.53
C PRO A 76 10.32 0.80 2.72
N CYS A 77 9.57 0.31 3.70
CA CYS A 77 10.10 -0.43 4.85
C CYS A 77 9.20 -1.61 5.29
N GLY A 78 8.27 -2.01 4.45
CA GLY A 78 7.46 -3.22 4.61
C GLY A 78 8.14 -4.47 4.02
N SER A 79 7.45 -5.59 4.10
CA SER A 79 7.91 -6.86 3.50
C SER A 79 7.59 -6.99 2.01
N GLY A 80 6.44 -6.44 1.56
CA GLY A 80 5.99 -6.49 0.17
C GLY A 80 6.44 -5.28 -0.64
N ASN A 81 5.91 -4.12 -0.31
CA ASN A 81 6.15 -2.83 -0.97
C ASN A 81 5.78 -2.85 -2.47
N GLY A 82 4.60 -3.41 -2.79
CA GLY A 82 4.17 -3.65 -4.17
C GLY A 82 4.14 -2.39 -5.03
N LEU A 83 3.55 -1.29 -4.53
CA LEU A 83 3.50 -0.04 -5.27
C LEU A 83 4.89 0.57 -5.49
N ALA A 84 5.75 0.54 -4.48
CA ALA A 84 7.12 1.04 -4.61
C ALA A 84 7.91 0.25 -5.67
N ARG A 85 7.74 -1.09 -5.71
CA ARG A 85 8.36 -1.94 -6.73
C ARG A 85 7.83 -1.65 -8.13
N HIS A 86 6.51 -1.49 -8.27
CA HIS A 86 5.87 -1.13 -9.55
C HIS A 86 6.41 0.18 -10.08
N LEU A 87 6.54 1.19 -9.23
CA LEU A 87 7.08 2.51 -9.56
C LEU A 87 8.62 2.55 -9.62
N GLN A 88 9.29 1.40 -9.52
CA GLN A 88 10.74 1.27 -9.53
C GLN A 88 11.47 2.08 -8.46
N ILE A 89 10.77 2.40 -7.36
CA ILE A 89 11.37 3.07 -6.21
C ILE A 89 12.31 2.09 -5.50
N PRO A 90 13.57 2.48 -5.26
CA PRO A 90 14.54 1.61 -4.58
C PRO A 90 14.08 1.13 -3.22
N MET A 91 14.28 -0.18 -2.93
CA MET A 91 13.95 -0.76 -1.63
C MET A 91 14.93 -0.33 -0.52
N GLU A 92 16.05 0.26 -0.88
CA GLU A 92 17.01 0.87 0.03
C GLU A 92 16.55 2.29 0.39
N PRO A 93 16.23 2.60 1.67
CA PRO A 93 15.68 3.89 2.06
C PRO A 93 16.53 5.10 1.66
N LYS A 94 17.87 4.97 1.71
CA LYS A 94 18.76 6.07 1.30
C LYS A 94 18.58 6.45 -0.16
N LYS A 95 18.41 5.46 -1.04
CA LYS A 95 18.17 5.68 -2.47
C LYS A 95 16.75 6.18 -2.74
N ALA A 96 15.78 5.76 -1.92
CA ALA A 96 14.42 6.30 -2.00
C ALA A 96 14.38 7.80 -1.62
N ILE A 97 15.22 8.24 -0.66
CA ILE A 97 15.38 9.65 -0.33
C ILE A 97 16.01 10.42 -1.50
N ASP A 98 16.95 9.83 -2.23
CA ASP A 98 17.53 10.47 -3.41
C ASP A 98 16.46 10.73 -4.49
N ILE A 99 15.53 9.79 -4.72
CA ILE A 99 14.36 9.98 -5.62
C ILE A 99 13.47 11.13 -5.15
N ILE A 100 13.26 11.28 -3.83
CA ILE A 100 12.49 12.41 -3.28
C ILE A 100 13.21 13.75 -3.55
N ASN A 101 14.54 13.79 -3.41
CA ASN A 101 15.33 14.98 -3.70
C ASN A 101 15.30 15.35 -5.19
N ASP A 102 15.25 14.38 -6.10
CA ASP A 102 15.11 14.63 -7.53
C ASP A 102 13.82 15.40 -7.83
N GLY A 103 12.77 15.17 -7.02
CA GLY A 103 11.53 15.94 -7.05
C GLY A 103 10.71 15.71 -8.32
N LEU A 104 10.92 14.61 -9.02
CA LEU A 104 10.12 14.23 -10.19
C LEU A 104 8.78 13.68 -9.71
N ILE A 105 7.70 14.20 -10.27
CA ILE A 105 6.33 13.79 -9.94
C ILE A 105 5.69 13.23 -11.20
N ASP A 106 5.21 11.99 -11.11
CA ASP A 106 4.44 11.33 -12.15
C ASP A 106 2.98 11.17 -11.74
N ILE A 107 2.11 11.12 -12.72
CA ILE A 107 0.69 10.81 -12.56
C ILE A 107 0.51 9.33 -12.85
N ILE A 108 -0.05 8.61 -11.88
CA ILE A 108 -0.33 7.19 -12.02
C ILE A 108 -1.84 6.92 -12.02
N ASP A 109 -2.24 5.87 -12.69
CA ASP A 109 -3.61 5.38 -12.63
C ASP A 109 -3.90 4.67 -11.30
N TYR A 110 -5.16 4.62 -10.95
CA TYR A 110 -5.66 3.81 -9.86
C TYR A 110 -6.96 3.11 -10.27
N GLY A 111 -7.25 1.98 -9.68
CA GLY A 111 -8.54 1.32 -9.86
C GLY A 111 -9.50 1.63 -8.72
N LYS A 112 -10.80 1.42 -8.97
CA LYS A 112 -11.85 1.47 -7.95
C LYS A 112 -12.66 0.19 -7.97
N ILE A 113 -12.96 -0.34 -6.80
CA ILE A 113 -13.90 -1.43 -6.60
C ILE A 113 -14.86 -1.07 -5.48
N ASN A 114 -16.17 -1.06 -5.75
CA ASN A 114 -17.19 -0.59 -4.82
C ASN A 114 -16.81 0.76 -4.16
N ASP A 115 -16.39 1.73 -5.00
CA ASP A 115 -15.92 3.06 -4.59
C ASP A 115 -14.64 3.12 -3.74
N VAL A 116 -14.00 1.99 -3.47
CA VAL A 116 -12.74 1.92 -2.74
C VAL A 116 -11.56 1.97 -3.72
N PRO A 117 -10.68 2.97 -3.66
CA PRO A 117 -9.49 3.04 -4.48
C PRO A 117 -8.49 1.92 -4.15
N PHE A 118 -7.83 1.40 -5.18
CA PHE A 118 -6.67 0.52 -5.06
C PHE A 118 -5.59 0.89 -6.08
N PHE A 119 -4.32 0.69 -5.74
CA PHE A 119 -3.18 1.18 -6.52
C PHE A 119 -2.34 0.08 -7.13
N CYS A 120 -2.38 -1.12 -6.57
CA CYS A 120 -1.69 -2.29 -7.10
C CYS A 120 -2.69 -3.34 -7.58
N THR A 121 -3.18 -4.14 -6.67
CA THR A 121 -4.13 -5.22 -6.93
C THR A 121 -5.26 -5.15 -5.93
N CYS A 122 -6.43 -5.58 -6.35
CA CYS A 122 -7.54 -5.90 -5.46
C CYS A 122 -8.14 -7.24 -5.86
N GLY A 123 -8.85 -7.88 -4.94
CA GLY A 123 -9.47 -9.15 -5.24
C GLY A 123 -10.47 -9.57 -4.17
N VAL A 124 -11.26 -10.55 -4.56
CA VAL A 124 -12.23 -11.23 -3.70
C VAL A 124 -12.07 -12.73 -3.84
N GLY A 125 -12.52 -13.48 -2.85
CA GLY A 125 -12.45 -14.91 -2.87
C GLY A 125 -11.30 -15.46 -2.05
N PHE A 126 -10.65 -16.49 -2.56
CA PHE A 126 -9.66 -17.26 -1.82
C PHE A 126 -8.44 -16.44 -1.34
N ASP A 127 -7.89 -15.60 -2.19
CA ASP A 127 -6.74 -14.75 -1.83
C ASP A 127 -7.08 -13.73 -0.75
N ALA A 128 -8.28 -13.11 -0.84
CA ALA A 128 -8.79 -12.22 0.19
C ALA A 128 -9.03 -12.97 1.51
N PHE A 129 -9.56 -14.20 1.44
CA PHE A 129 -9.73 -15.07 2.60
C PHE A 129 -8.38 -15.37 3.27
N VAL A 130 -7.37 -15.78 2.50
CA VAL A 130 -6.02 -16.06 3.00
C VAL A 130 -5.39 -14.79 3.60
N SER A 131 -5.48 -13.65 2.93
CA SER A 131 -5.00 -12.35 3.44
C SER A 131 -5.63 -11.99 4.78
N LEU A 132 -6.95 -12.16 4.90
CA LEU A 132 -7.67 -11.91 6.15
C LEU A 132 -7.20 -12.83 7.28
N GLN A 133 -6.97 -14.10 6.98
CA GLN A 133 -6.44 -15.04 7.95
C GLN A 133 -5.02 -14.62 8.41
N PHE A 134 -4.14 -14.27 7.47
CA PHE A 134 -2.81 -13.77 7.82
C PHE A 134 -2.84 -12.50 8.68
N SER A 135 -3.76 -11.58 8.41
CA SER A 135 -3.89 -10.36 9.21
C SER A 135 -4.32 -10.62 10.66
N LYS A 136 -5.13 -11.65 10.89
CA LYS A 136 -5.60 -12.08 12.21
C LYS A 136 -4.57 -12.86 13.03
N ALA A 137 -3.59 -13.48 12.35
CA ALA A 137 -2.59 -14.34 13.00
C ALA A 137 -1.66 -13.59 13.94
N GLY A 138 -1.41 -12.33 13.71
CA GLY A 138 -0.47 -11.57 14.50
C GLY A 138 0.95 -12.17 14.46
N ARG A 139 1.80 -11.78 15.43
CA ARG A 139 3.18 -12.26 15.55
C ARG A 139 3.36 -13.61 16.26
N ARG A 140 2.28 -14.33 16.58
CA ARG A 140 2.35 -15.57 17.37
C ARG A 140 2.39 -16.80 16.47
N GLY A 141 3.57 -17.38 16.28
CA GLY A 141 3.80 -18.72 15.72
C GLY A 141 3.47 -18.88 14.21
N PRO A 142 4.32 -18.42 13.30
CA PRO A 142 4.02 -18.42 11.87
C PRO A 142 3.77 -19.81 11.28
N LEU A 143 4.43 -20.85 11.74
CA LEU A 143 4.30 -22.21 11.18
C LEU A 143 2.97 -22.89 11.52
N THR A 144 2.55 -22.88 12.78
CA THR A 144 1.28 -23.52 13.22
C THR A 144 0.06 -22.83 12.61
N TYR A 145 0.19 -21.51 12.38
CA TYR A 145 -0.86 -20.74 11.77
C TYR A 145 -0.95 -20.97 10.26
N LEU A 146 0.20 -21.05 9.58
CA LEU A 146 0.28 -21.38 8.16
C LEU A 146 -0.36 -22.74 7.88
N GLU A 147 -0.10 -23.74 8.73
CA GLU A 147 -0.69 -25.07 8.60
C GLU A 147 -2.21 -25.06 8.77
N LYS A 148 -2.73 -24.34 9.79
CA LYS A 148 -4.18 -24.19 9.97
C LYS A 148 -4.85 -23.44 8.81
N THR A 149 -4.23 -22.35 8.37
CA THR A 149 -4.73 -21.56 7.23
C THR A 149 -4.75 -22.40 5.96
N LEU A 150 -3.72 -23.22 5.73
CA LEU A 150 -3.68 -24.13 4.58
C LEU A 150 -4.78 -25.20 4.65
N LEU A 151 -5.01 -25.79 5.82
CA LEU A 151 -6.09 -26.77 6.03
C LEU A 151 -7.48 -26.17 5.87
N GLU A 152 -7.71 -24.95 6.34
CA GLU A 152 -8.96 -24.22 6.13
C GLU A 152 -9.13 -23.82 4.66
N SER A 153 -8.04 -23.48 3.99
CA SER A 153 -8.02 -23.16 2.55
C SER A 153 -8.49 -24.33 1.68
N LEU A 154 -8.21 -25.56 2.08
CA LEU A 154 -8.70 -26.74 1.39
C LEU A 154 -10.22 -26.91 1.47
N LYS A 155 -10.89 -26.25 2.41
CA LYS A 155 -12.34 -26.24 2.58
C LYS A 155 -13.02 -25.09 1.86
N TYR A 156 -12.24 -24.13 1.33
CA TYR A 156 -12.79 -23.00 0.62
C TYR A 156 -13.54 -23.44 -0.64
N ARG A 157 -14.73 -22.92 -0.83
CA ARG A 157 -15.56 -23.25 -1.99
C ARG A 157 -15.75 -22.01 -2.87
N PRO A 158 -15.77 -22.19 -4.20
CA PRO A 158 -16.10 -21.09 -5.10
C PRO A 158 -17.45 -20.46 -4.75
N GLU A 159 -17.47 -19.14 -4.73
CA GLU A 159 -18.67 -18.34 -4.51
C GLU A 159 -19.17 -17.73 -5.83
N THR A 160 -20.42 -17.29 -5.86
CA THR A 160 -20.97 -16.59 -7.02
C THR A 160 -20.85 -15.10 -6.81
N TYR A 161 -20.15 -14.45 -7.73
CA TYR A 161 -19.94 -13.00 -7.76
C TYR A 161 -20.76 -12.38 -8.87
N GLU A 162 -21.29 -11.21 -8.61
CA GLU A 162 -21.90 -10.34 -9.60
C GLU A 162 -20.95 -9.16 -9.82
N LEU A 163 -20.54 -8.99 -11.08
CA LEU A 163 -19.62 -7.96 -11.51
C LEU A 163 -20.38 -7.00 -12.42
N GLU A 164 -20.39 -5.74 -12.02
CA GLU A 164 -20.91 -4.65 -12.85
C GLU A 164 -19.73 -3.87 -13.42
N MET A 165 -19.58 -3.89 -14.74
CA MET A 165 -18.50 -3.24 -15.47
C MET A 165 -19.05 -2.64 -16.76
N ASP A 166 -18.74 -1.37 -17.01
CA ASP A 166 -19.11 -0.68 -18.25
C ASP A 166 -20.61 -0.81 -18.61
N GLY A 167 -21.47 -0.76 -17.58
CA GLY A 167 -22.91 -0.89 -17.74
C GLY A 167 -23.41 -2.32 -18.03
N SER A 168 -22.53 -3.30 -17.96
CA SER A 168 -22.86 -4.73 -18.13
C SER A 168 -22.73 -5.46 -16.78
N THR A 169 -23.70 -6.33 -16.50
CA THR A 169 -23.69 -7.18 -15.31
C THR A 169 -23.34 -8.62 -15.71
N LEU A 170 -22.28 -9.14 -15.12
CA LEU A 170 -21.80 -10.50 -15.35
C LEU A 170 -21.87 -11.31 -14.05
N ARG A 171 -22.23 -12.57 -14.14
CA ARG A 171 -22.25 -13.48 -12.99
C ARG A 171 -21.26 -14.62 -13.20
N TYR A 172 -20.32 -14.75 -12.25
CA TYR A 172 -19.33 -15.82 -12.27
C TYR A 172 -19.31 -16.59 -10.97
N LYS A 173 -19.26 -17.91 -11.08
CA LYS A 173 -18.86 -18.75 -9.96
C LYS A 173 -17.35 -18.92 -10.03
N ALA A 174 -16.64 -18.27 -9.12
CA ALA A 174 -15.18 -18.22 -9.13
C ALA A 174 -14.58 -18.56 -7.77
N PHE A 175 -13.40 -19.16 -7.78
CA PHE A 175 -12.60 -19.41 -6.60
C PHE A 175 -11.95 -18.12 -6.09
N LEU A 176 -11.49 -17.29 -7.02
CA LEU A 176 -11.02 -15.92 -6.77
C LEU A 176 -11.30 -15.05 -7.99
N ILE A 177 -11.41 -13.77 -7.78
CA ILE A 177 -11.38 -12.73 -8.81
C ILE A 177 -10.37 -11.70 -8.36
N ALA A 178 -9.42 -11.37 -9.24
CA ALA A 178 -8.41 -10.37 -8.99
C ALA A 178 -8.36 -9.35 -10.12
N CYS A 179 -8.18 -8.08 -9.75
CA CYS A 179 -7.94 -6.98 -10.67
C CYS A 179 -6.55 -6.40 -10.41
N GLY A 180 -5.74 -6.28 -11.45
CA GLY A 180 -4.39 -5.72 -11.39
C GLY A 180 -4.34 -4.32 -11.99
N ASN A 181 -3.75 -3.37 -11.27
CA ASN A 181 -3.41 -2.02 -11.72
C ASN A 181 -1.88 -1.79 -11.70
N ALA A 182 -1.12 -2.78 -11.29
CA ALA A 182 0.33 -2.73 -11.20
C ALA A 182 0.93 -4.04 -11.71
N SER A 183 2.22 -4.00 -12.06
CA SER A 183 2.97 -5.18 -12.52
C SER A 183 3.29 -6.19 -11.42
N GLN A 184 2.84 -5.94 -10.19
CA GLN A 184 3.10 -6.78 -9.01
C GLN A 184 1.81 -7.35 -8.47
N TYR A 185 1.65 -8.67 -8.52
CA TYR A 185 0.52 -9.34 -7.87
C TYR A 185 0.78 -9.60 -6.38
N GLY A 186 2.00 -9.79 -6.00
CA GLY A 186 2.44 -9.97 -4.62
C GLY A 186 3.94 -10.26 -4.56
N ASN A 187 4.60 -9.77 -3.55
CA ASN A 187 6.00 -10.01 -3.16
C ASN A 187 6.95 -10.42 -4.31
N ASN A 188 7.00 -9.63 -5.38
CA ASN A 188 7.82 -9.85 -6.58
C ASN A 188 7.31 -10.97 -7.52
N ALA A 189 6.04 -11.31 -7.48
CA ALA A 189 5.38 -12.22 -8.41
C ALA A 189 4.70 -11.45 -9.53
#